data_eebecc45e6fe939a98b9d7641be3d9f1
#
_entry.id   eebecc45e6fe939a98b9d7641be3d9f1
#
_cell.length_a   1.000
_cell.length_b   1.000
_cell.length_c   1.000
_cell.angle_alpha   90.00
_cell.angle_beta   90.00
_cell.angle_gamma   90.00
#
_symmetry.space_group_name_H-M   'P 1'
#
loop_
_entity.id
_entity.type
_entity.pdbx_description
1 polymer ?
#
loop_
_entity_poly.entity_id
_entity_poly.type
_entity_poly.pdbx_seq_one_letter_code
_entity_poly.pdbx_strand_id
1 'polypeptide(L)'
;MKASSLADFAIPINPDARLCVFRLKEQAFVNQRFIRLTLREPPHTDAELVHALLNSTLGMFLIEAAGFGRGLGVLDLNATKLSKTFHMLNPDRPDAAAAARIKAYFRPLLARSIRELPKEIACPDRLDFDSCIAEVYGFVGLEQGIREGAEFLYKIRKSAKD
;
A
#
# COMPACT_ATOMS: atom_id res chain seq x y z
N MET A 1 26.56 -13.38 0.12
CA MET A 1 25.35 -12.60 -0.27
C MET A 1 25.32 -11.35 0.59
N LYS A 2 25.06 -10.16 0.01
CA LYS A 2 25.02 -8.92 0.79
C LYS A 2 23.70 -8.86 1.56
N ALA A 3 23.73 -8.49 2.85
CA ALA A 3 22.54 -8.28 3.69
C ALA A 3 21.52 -7.32 3.05
N SER A 4 21.99 -6.39 2.20
CA SER A 4 21.17 -5.44 1.43
C SER A 4 20.22 -6.08 0.41
N SER A 5 20.20 -7.40 0.28
CA SER A 5 19.34 -8.12 -0.66
C SER A 5 18.08 -8.70 0.00
N LEU A 6 17.97 -8.63 1.33
CA LEU A 6 16.80 -9.07 2.08
C LEU A 6 15.71 -7.99 2.06
N ALA A 7 14.46 -8.42 2.15
CA ALA A 7 13.29 -7.54 2.16
C ALA A 7 12.47 -7.74 3.43
N ASP A 8 11.89 -6.64 3.93
CA ASP A 8 10.87 -6.65 4.98
C ASP A 8 9.46 -6.69 4.37
N PHE A 9 9.33 -6.07 3.17
CA PHE A 9 8.06 -6.04 2.41
C PHE A 9 8.30 -6.34 0.94
N ALA A 10 7.25 -6.81 0.28
CA ALA A 10 7.24 -7.11 -1.14
C ALA A 10 5.99 -6.53 -1.82
N ILE A 11 6.19 -5.83 -2.93
CA ILE A 11 5.12 -5.34 -3.80
C ILE A 11 5.20 -6.11 -5.12
N PRO A 12 4.12 -6.75 -5.61
CA PRO A 12 4.12 -7.36 -6.95
C PRO A 12 4.45 -6.32 -8.01
N ILE A 13 5.34 -6.65 -8.96
CA ILE A 13 5.66 -5.74 -10.08
C ILE A 13 4.44 -5.53 -10.98
N ASN A 14 3.67 -6.58 -11.17
CA ASN A 14 2.49 -6.57 -12.01
C ASN A 14 1.25 -6.97 -11.20
N PRO A 15 0.76 -6.12 -10.29
CA PRO A 15 -0.51 -6.38 -9.64
C PRO A 15 -1.63 -6.29 -10.69
N ASP A 16 -2.51 -7.28 -10.71
CA ASP A 16 -3.68 -7.25 -11.59
C ASP A 16 -4.82 -6.43 -10.95
N ALA A 17 -5.90 -7.08 -10.56
CA ALA A 17 -7.07 -6.43 -9.99
C ALA A 17 -6.93 -6.14 -8.49
N ARG A 18 -5.97 -6.77 -7.85
CA ARG A 18 -5.73 -6.71 -6.40
C ARG A 18 -4.36 -6.14 -6.11
N LEU A 19 -4.34 -4.95 -5.55
CA LEU A 19 -3.10 -4.29 -5.13
C LEU A 19 -2.92 -4.47 -3.62
N CYS A 20 -1.81 -5.04 -3.21
CA CYS A 20 -1.43 -5.11 -1.80
C CYS A 20 0.08 -5.18 -1.65
N VAL A 21 0.55 -4.76 -0.49
CA VAL A 21 1.94 -4.90 -0.04
C VAL A 21 2.01 -6.03 0.97
N PHE A 22 2.86 -7.00 0.70
CA PHE A 22 3.10 -8.12 1.61
C PHE A 22 4.16 -7.73 2.64
N ARG A 23 3.92 -8.03 3.90
CA ARG A 23 4.93 -8.02 4.95
C ARG A 23 5.48 -9.44 5.12
N LEU A 24 6.79 -9.58 5.14
CA LEU A 24 7.46 -10.84 5.40
C LEU A 24 7.60 -11.04 6.93
N LYS A 25 7.37 -12.26 7.41
CA LYS A 25 7.52 -12.58 8.84
C LYS A 25 8.98 -12.41 9.30
N GLU A 26 9.89 -12.79 8.42
CA GLU A 26 11.33 -12.64 8.57
C GLU A 26 11.87 -12.05 7.27
N GLN A 27 12.97 -11.31 7.35
CA GLN A 27 13.63 -10.80 6.16
C GLN A 27 14.00 -11.93 5.22
N ALA A 28 13.59 -11.84 3.97
CA ALA A 28 13.81 -12.88 2.98
C ALA A 28 14.18 -12.31 1.61
N PHE A 29 14.77 -13.16 0.79
CA PHE A 29 14.94 -12.87 -0.62
C PHE A 29 13.60 -13.02 -1.34
N VAL A 30 13.25 -12.00 -2.10
CA VAL A 30 12.12 -12.08 -3.02
C VAL A 30 12.64 -12.13 -4.46
N ASN A 31 11.93 -12.85 -5.33
CA ASN A 31 12.33 -12.96 -6.71
C ASN A 31 12.07 -11.65 -7.49
N GLN A 32 12.52 -11.59 -8.73
CA GLN A 32 12.40 -10.41 -9.59
C GLN A 32 10.97 -10.00 -9.97
N ARG A 33 9.95 -10.78 -9.58
CA ARG A 33 8.54 -10.43 -9.78
C ARG A 33 8.00 -9.51 -8.69
N PHE A 34 8.84 -9.16 -7.71
CA PHE A 34 8.48 -8.26 -6.63
C PHE A 34 9.48 -7.12 -6.50
N ILE A 35 8.96 -5.94 -6.16
CA ILE A 35 9.76 -4.83 -5.66
C ILE A 35 9.99 -5.05 -4.18
N ARG A 36 11.25 -4.97 -3.78
CA ARG A 36 11.68 -5.12 -2.39
C ARG A 36 11.62 -3.78 -1.68
N LEU A 37 11.07 -3.77 -0.49
CA LEU A 37 11.18 -2.66 0.45
C LEU A 37 11.88 -3.15 1.71
N THR A 38 12.81 -2.36 2.21
CA THR A 38 13.56 -2.64 3.42
C THR A 38 13.49 -1.44 4.33
N LEU A 39 13.20 -1.67 5.60
CA LEU A 39 13.27 -0.63 6.62
C LEU A 39 14.73 -0.22 6.81
N ARG A 40 14.96 1.08 7.04
CA ARG A 40 16.30 1.56 7.35
C ARG A 40 16.69 1.17 8.77
N GLU A 41 17.94 0.80 8.97
CA GLU A 41 18.50 0.61 10.31
C GLU A 41 18.95 1.95 10.92
N PRO A 42 18.83 2.11 12.24
CA PRO A 42 18.22 1.19 13.19
C PRO A 42 16.69 1.13 13.07
N PRO A 43 16.09 -0.03 13.35
CA PRO A 43 14.66 -0.25 13.15
C PRO A 43 13.84 0.41 14.26
N HIS A 44 13.83 1.74 14.31
CA HIS A 44 12.90 2.48 15.17
C HIS A 44 11.50 2.55 14.57
N THR A 45 11.36 2.21 13.30
CA THR A 45 10.10 2.26 12.58
C THR A 45 9.31 0.98 12.81
N ASP A 46 8.09 1.13 13.31
CA ASP A 46 7.15 0.03 13.52
C ASP A 46 6.74 -0.61 12.18
N ALA A 47 7.28 -1.81 11.90
CA ALA A 47 7.02 -2.53 10.66
C ALA A 47 5.53 -2.87 10.45
N GLU A 48 4.76 -3.07 11.54
CA GLU A 48 3.32 -3.32 11.45
C GLU A 48 2.58 -2.05 11.05
N LEU A 49 2.98 -0.90 11.59
CA LEU A 49 2.44 0.40 11.20
C LEU A 49 2.77 0.73 9.74
N VAL A 50 4.02 0.55 9.31
CA VAL A 50 4.41 0.73 7.90
C VAL A 50 3.59 -0.16 6.98
N HIS A 51 3.37 -1.43 7.35
CA HIS A 51 2.52 -2.35 6.60
C HIS A 51 1.09 -1.84 6.47
N ALA A 52 0.52 -1.31 7.57
CA ALA A 52 -0.81 -0.72 7.57
C ALA A 52 -0.89 0.50 6.63
N LEU A 53 0.05 1.44 6.75
CA LEU A 53 0.07 2.66 5.93
C LEU A 53 0.22 2.36 4.44
N LEU A 54 1.10 1.43 4.06
CA LEU A 54 1.29 0.99 2.68
C LEU A 54 0.04 0.32 2.09
N ASN A 55 -0.77 -0.33 2.91
CA ASN A 55 -2.02 -0.97 2.51
C ASN A 55 -3.27 -0.13 2.77
N SER A 56 -3.15 1.14 3.15
CA SER A 56 -4.28 2.08 3.16
C SER A 56 -4.76 2.38 1.74
N THR A 57 -5.98 2.88 1.57
CA THR A 57 -6.44 3.31 0.24
C THR A 57 -5.56 4.41 -0.33
N LEU A 58 -5.05 5.34 0.50
CA LEU A 58 -4.06 6.33 0.07
C LEU A 58 -2.76 5.67 -0.39
N GLY A 59 -2.23 4.69 0.35
CA GLY A 59 -1.04 3.93 -0.05
C GLY A 59 -1.23 3.21 -1.39
N MET A 60 -2.35 2.53 -1.57
CA MET A 60 -2.72 1.87 -2.83
C MET A 60 -2.87 2.86 -3.98
N PHE A 61 -3.52 4.02 -3.76
CA PHE A 61 -3.65 5.09 -4.74
C PHE A 61 -2.28 5.61 -5.20
N LEU A 62 -1.38 5.87 -4.27
CA LEU A 62 -0.02 6.38 -4.60
C LEU A 62 0.83 5.34 -5.33
N ILE A 63 0.68 4.05 -5.01
CA ILE A 63 1.36 2.96 -5.73
C ILE A 63 0.79 2.85 -7.16
N GLU A 64 -0.54 2.88 -7.31
CA GLU A 64 -1.20 2.86 -8.63
C GLU A 64 -0.75 4.05 -9.49
N ALA A 65 -0.71 5.26 -8.91
CA ALA A 65 -0.28 6.50 -9.59
C ALA A 65 1.21 6.47 -10.00
N ALA A 66 2.05 5.78 -9.26
CA ALA A 66 3.48 5.63 -9.59
C ALA A 66 3.72 4.61 -10.71
N GLY A 67 2.76 3.73 -11.00
CA GLY A 67 2.84 2.74 -12.05
C GLY A 67 2.49 3.29 -13.44
N PHE A 68 2.43 2.40 -14.41
CA PHE A 68 1.90 2.68 -15.75
C PHE A 68 1.16 1.44 -16.29
N GLY A 69 0.17 1.67 -17.15
CA GLY A 69 -0.55 0.59 -17.81
C GLY A 69 0.26 0.01 -18.95
N ARG A 70 0.40 -1.32 -18.98
CA ARG A 70 1.05 -2.06 -20.10
C ARG A 70 0.06 -2.59 -21.14
N GLY A 71 -1.13 -2.09 -21.20
CA GLY A 71 -2.21 -2.71 -21.95
C GLY A 71 -2.77 -3.95 -21.22
N LEU A 72 -3.84 -4.51 -21.74
CA LEU A 72 -4.54 -5.65 -21.15
C LEU A 72 -4.93 -5.46 -19.66
N GLY A 73 -4.97 -4.21 -19.19
CA GLY A 73 -5.34 -3.86 -17.81
C GLY A 73 -4.32 -4.22 -16.75
N VAL A 74 -3.07 -4.47 -17.11
CA VAL A 74 -1.98 -4.78 -16.18
C VAL A 74 -1.28 -3.49 -15.74
N LEU A 75 -1.14 -3.31 -14.42
CA LEU A 75 -0.25 -2.29 -13.86
C LEU A 75 1.19 -2.79 -13.91
N ASP A 76 2.11 -1.95 -14.34
CA ASP A 76 3.54 -2.23 -14.29
C ASP A 76 4.23 -1.25 -13.34
N LEU A 77 4.89 -1.79 -12.34
CA LEU A 77 5.62 -1.03 -11.34
C LEU A 77 7.13 -1.16 -11.61
N ASN A 78 7.79 -0.01 -11.66
CA ASN A 78 9.25 0.04 -11.81
C ASN A 78 9.89 0.48 -10.50
N ALA A 79 10.79 -0.34 -9.95
CA ALA A 79 11.43 -0.09 -8.66
C ALA A 79 12.21 1.24 -8.63
N THR A 80 12.91 1.59 -9.72
CA THR A 80 13.67 2.84 -9.83
C THR A 80 12.74 4.06 -9.87
N LYS A 81 11.61 3.98 -10.60
CA LYS A 81 10.62 5.04 -10.62
C LYS A 81 9.97 5.18 -9.24
N LEU A 82 9.53 4.05 -8.67
CA LEU A 82 8.88 4.04 -7.37
C LEU A 82 9.79 4.64 -6.27
N SER A 83 11.08 4.31 -6.26
CA SER A 83 12.03 4.87 -5.28
C SER A 83 12.24 6.39 -5.38
N LYS A 84 11.89 7.00 -6.52
CA LYS A 84 12.03 8.44 -6.76
C LYS A 84 10.73 9.23 -6.56
N THR A 85 9.58 8.60 -6.79
CA THR A 85 8.28 9.28 -6.87
C THR A 85 7.30 8.86 -5.78
N PHE A 86 7.52 7.71 -5.15
CA PHE A 86 6.62 7.22 -4.13
C PHE A 86 6.89 7.92 -2.79
N HIS A 87 5.85 8.54 -2.26
CA HIS A 87 5.85 9.14 -0.94
C HIS A 87 4.75 8.47 -0.11
N MET A 88 5.10 7.96 1.04
CA MET A 88 4.14 7.39 1.98
C MET A 88 3.90 8.35 3.17
N LEU A 89 2.85 8.11 3.90
CA LEU A 89 2.63 8.76 5.19
C LEU A 89 3.82 8.47 6.11
N ASN A 90 4.30 9.51 6.81
CA ASN A 90 5.44 9.36 7.72
C ASN A 90 5.06 8.47 8.93
N PRO A 91 5.64 7.28 9.10
CA PRO A 91 5.31 6.37 10.19
C PRO A 91 5.74 6.88 11.57
N ASP A 92 6.63 7.86 11.64
CA ASP A 92 7.12 8.44 12.91
C ASP A 92 6.23 9.58 13.40
N ARG A 93 5.20 9.98 12.63
CA ARG A 93 4.29 11.06 13.01
C ARG A 93 3.31 10.69 14.14
N PRO A 94 2.65 9.50 14.10
CA PRO A 94 1.71 9.13 15.14
C PRO A 94 2.43 8.84 16.47
N ASP A 95 1.83 9.25 17.58
CA ASP A 95 2.24 8.75 18.88
C ASP A 95 1.89 7.26 19.05
N ALA A 96 2.32 6.66 20.16
CA ALA A 96 2.12 5.23 20.41
C ALA A 96 0.63 4.83 20.45
N ALA A 97 -0.23 5.68 20.96
CA ALA A 97 -1.69 5.42 21.06
C ALA A 97 -2.34 5.47 19.68
N ALA A 98 -2.02 6.48 18.87
CA ALA A 98 -2.49 6.61 17.49
C ALA A 98 -1.99 5.47 16.61
N ALA A 99 -0.71 5.09 16.73
CA ALA A 99 -0.13 3.95 16.02
C ALA A 99 -0.84 2.63 16.38
N ALA A 100 -1.10 2.40 17.67
CA ALA A 100 -1.86 1.23 18.14
C ALA A 100 -3.29 1.21 17.57
N ARG A 101 -3.95 2.37 17.51
CA ARG A 101 -5.30 2.52 16.93
C ARG A 101 -5.30 2.17 15.45
N ILE A 102 -4.37 2.70 14.64
CA ILE A 102 -4.24 2.36 13.21
C ILE A 102 -4.06 0.85 13.04
N LYS A 103 -3.17 0.23 13.81
CA LYS A 103 -2.92 -1.22 13.74
C LYS A 103 -4.16 -2.03 14.13
N ALA A 104 -4.94 -1.57 15.12
CA ALA A 104 -6.18 -2.23 15.52
C ALA A 104 -7.22 -2.25 14.39
N TYR A 105 -7.41 -1.13 13.68
CA TYR A 105 -8.29 -1.06 12.50
C TYR A 105 -7.74 -1.84 11.29
N PHE A 106 -6.44 -2.04 11.19
CA PHE A 106 -5.84 -2.83 10.10
C PHE A 106 -5.98 -4.35 10.28
N ARG A 107 -6.04 -4.84 11.52
CA ARG A 107 -6.12 -6.29 11.82
C ARG A 107 -7.26 -7.03 11.13
N PRO A 108 -8.51 -6.53 11.08
CA PRO A 108 -9.58 -7.19 10.34
C PRO A 108 -9.26 -7.38 8.86
N LEU A 109 -8.57 -6.43 8.24
CA LEU A 109 -8.16 -6.50 6.83
C LEU A 109 -7.13 -7.60 6.59
N LEU A 110 -6.26 -7.89 7.55
CA LEU A 110 -5.30 -8.99 7.48
C LEU A 110 -5.95 -10.37 7.63
N ALA A 111 -7.13 -10.44 8.26
CA ALA A 111 -7.82 -11.70 8.55
C ALA A 111 -8.68 -12.19 7.37
N ARG A 112 -8.79 -11.42 6.30
CA ARG A 112 -9.61 -11.76 5.13
C ARG A 112 -8.84 -11.65 3.81
N SER A 113 -9.38 -12.25 2.77
CA SER A 113 -8.85 -12.09 1.42
C SER A 113 -9.08 -10.66 0.92
N ILE A 114 -8.06 -10.09 0.30
CA ILE A 114 -8.19 -8.81 -0.41
C ILE A 114 -9.08 -8.97 -1.64
N ARG A 115 -9.96 -8.01 -1.86
CA ARG A 115 -10.87 -7.97 -3.02
C ARG A 115 -10.23 -7.18 -4.17
N GLU A 116 -10.88 -7.18 -5.32
CA GLU A 116 -10.55 -6.23 -6.41
C GLU A 116 -10.68 -4.79 -5.92
N LEU A 117 -9.84 -3.89 -6.41
CA LEU A 117 -9.70 -2.55 -5.87
C LEU A 117 -11.04 -1.81 -5.67
N PRO A 118 -11.97 -1.74 -6.66
CA PRO A 118 -13.23 -1.02 -6.45
C PRO A 118 -14.10 -1.61 -5.34
N LYS A 119 -14.07 -2.95 -5.19
CA LYS A 119 -14.80 -3.64 -4.12
C LYS A 119 -14.10 -3.51 -2.77
N GLU A 120 -12.76 -3.47 -2.79
CA GLU A 120 -11.95 -3.37 -1.58
C GLU A 120 -12.13 -2.02 -0.91
N ILE A 121 -12.03 -0.92 -1.66
CA ILE A 121 -12.15 0.44 -1.13
C ILE A 121 -13.57 0.83 -0.68
N ALA A 122 -14.57 0.01 -0.99
CA ALA A 122 -15.95 0.16 -0.55
C ALA A 122 -16.33 -0.71 0.66
N CYS A 123 -15.40 -1.55 1.16
CA CYS A 123 -15.68 -2.41 2.31
C CYS A 123 -15.78 -1.58 3.60
N PRO A 124 -16.76 -1.86 4.49
CA PRO A 124 -16.91 -1.10 5.74
C PRO A 124 -15.64 -1.08 6.61
N ASP A 125 -15.01 -2.24 6.81
CA ASP A 125 -13.75 -2.35 7.57
C ASP A 125 -12.60 -1.55 6.94
N ARG A 126 -12.58 -1.40 5.62
CA ARG A 126 -11.63 -0.56 4.88
C ARG A 126 -11.94 0.93 5.11
N LEU A 127 -13.21 1.30 5.06
CA LEU A 127 -13.64 2.68 5.28
C LEU A 127 -13.29 3.14 6.71
N ASP A 128 -13.55 2.30 7.71
CA ASP A 128 -13.20 2.57 9.10
C ASP A 128 -11.69 2.74 9.30
N PHE A 129 -10.90 1.87 8.67
CA PHE A 129 -9.44 1.95 8.69
C PHE A 129 -8.92 3.24 8.05
N ASP A 130 -9.42 3.60 6.86
CA ASP A 130 -9.01 4.81 6.15
C ASP A 130 -9.43 6.08 6.90
N SER A 131 -10.60 6.09 7.54
CA SER A 131 -11.05 7.19 8.40
C SER A 131 -10.14 7.36 9.61
N CYS A 132 -9.74 6.26 10.24
CA CYS A 132 -8.78 6.31 11.35
C CYS A 132 -7.44 6.94 10.92
N ILE A 133 -6.93 6.60 9.73
CA ILE A 133 -5.71 7.19 9.18
C ILE A 133 -5.92 8.68 8.89
N ALA A 134 -7.06 9.06 8.27
CA ALA A 134 -7.36 10.44 7.94
C ALA A 134 -7.40 11.32 9.20
N GLU A 135 -7.99 10.85 10.29
CA GLU A 135 -7.98 11.53 11.59
C GLU A 135 -6.56 11.73 12.13
N VAL A 136 -5.76 10.66 12.17
CA VAL A 136 -4.40 10.69 12.73
C VAL A 136 -3.48 11.61 11.92
N TYR A 137 -3.62 11.61 10.60
CA TYR A 137 -2.76 12.39 9.70
C TYR A 137 -3.34 13.75 9.33
N GLY A 138 -4.59 14.06 9.73
CA GLY A 138 -5.20 15.39 9.57
C GLY A 138 -5.68 15.69 8.15
N PHE A 139 -6.21 14.70 7.44
CA PHE A 139 -6.81 14.89 6.11
C PHE A 139 -8.27 14.39 6.04
N VAL A 140 -8.99 14.51 7.17
CA VAL A 140 -10.43 14.21 7.25
C VAL A 140 -11.21 15.00 6.19
N GLY A 141 -12.11 14.32 5.49
CA GLY A 141 -12.89 14.88 4.39
C GLY A 141 -12.26 14.68 3.00
N LEU A 142 -11.01 14.23 2.89
CA LEU A 142 -10.36 13.92 1.61
C LEU A 142 -10.49 12.43 1.22
N GLU A 143 -10.98 11.57 2.12
CA GLU A 143 -11.02 10.11 1.92
C GLU A 143 -11.84 9.72 0.71
N GLN A 144 -12.96 10.41 0.48
CA GLN A 144 -13.81 10.16 -0.69
C GLN A 144 -13.05 10.48 -1.99
N GLY A 145 -12.37 11.64 -2.07
CA GLY A 145 -11.58 12.01 -3.24
C GLY A 145 -10.42 11.04 -3.50
N ILE A 146 -9.78 10.53 -2.44
CA ILE A 146 -8.73 9.51 -2.55
C ILE A 146 -9.30 8.20 -3.14
N ARG A 147 -10.45 7.74 -2.67
CA ARG A 147 -11.14 6.55 -3.20
C ARG A 147 -11.52 6.72 -4.67
N GLU A 148 -12.13 7.85 -5.01
CA GLU A 148 -12.51 8.18 -6.40
C GLU A 148 -11.28 8.23 -7.31
N GLY A 149 -10.18 8.82 -6.85
CA GLY A 149 -8.92 8.85 -7.57
C GLY A 149 -8.34 7.45 -7.81
N ALA A 150 -8.33 6.60 -6.77
CA ALA A 150 -7.88 5.22 -6.87
C ALA A 150 -8.73 4.40 -7.85
N GLU A 151 -10.05 4.53 -7.77
CA GLU A 151 -10.97 3.85 -8.67
C GLU A 151 -10.84 4.35 -10.11
N PHE A 152 -10.64 5.66 -10.30
CA PHE A 152 -10.43 6.27 -11.62
C PHE A 152 -9.17 5.71 -12.30
N LEU A 153 -8.03 5.67 -11.60
CA LEU A 153 -6.78 5.10 -12.13
C LEU A 153 -6.97 3.62 -12.50
N TYR A 154 -7.61 2.85 -11.63
CA TYR A 154 -7.93 1.45 -11.89
C TYR A 154 -8.80 1.28 -13.14
N LYS A 155 -9.85 2.10 -13.32
CA LYS A 155 -10.75 2.05 -14.48
C LYS A 155 -10.00 2.39 -15.78
N ILE A 156 -9.20 3.47 -15.78
CA ILE A 156 -8.38 3.83 -16.95
C ILE A 156 -7.47 2.66 -17.36
N ARG A 157 -6.76 2.07 -16.39
CA ARG A 157 -5.89 0.95 -16.65
C ARG A 157 -6.65 -0.26 -17.20
N LYS A 158 -7.83 -0.56 -16.67
CA LYS A 158 -8.65 -1.70 -17.10
C LYS A 158 -9.34 -1.47 -18.45
N SER A 159 -9.68 -0.24 -18.79
CA SER A 159 -10.27 0.10 -20.10
C SER A 159 -9.25 0.07 -21.25
N ALA A 160 -7.96 0.17 -20.99
CA ALA A 160 -6.90 0.05 -21.99
C ALA A 160 -6.72 -1.40 -22.51
N LYS A 161 -7.76 -2.25 -22.40
CA LYS A 161 -7.80 -3.63 -22.91
C LYS A 161 -8.22 -3.71 -24.39
N ASP A 162 -8.83 -2.68 -24.88
CA ASP A 162 -9.34 -2.55 -26.24
C ASP A 162 -8.37 -1.66 -27.05
#